data_0945ef6903db90cf9b4574a7b2bf90e2
#
_entry.id   0945ef6903db90cf9b4574a7b2bf90e2
#
_cell.length_a   1.000
_cell.length_b   1.000
_cell.length_c   1.000
_cell.angle_alpha   90.00
_cell.angle_beta   90.00
_cell.angle_gamma   90.00
#
_symmetry.space_group_name_H-M   'P 1'
#
loop_
_entity.id
_entity.type
_entity.pdbx_description
1 polymer ?
#
loop_
_entity_poly.entity_id
_entity_poly.type
_entity_poly.pdbx_seq_one_letter_code
_entity_poly.pdbx_strand_id
1 'polypeptide(L)'
;MANFLLNPKNLPQMLRALQPGMIGAALRYNAAVTARNRRFRSARPHGPWHTTGAIRAIESNERGAILRGEHGALEIYFVSPEVVRVRARADAEFHPPFSYAVVDGAETAPAVECQSAGPGYRLQTSHLICEIAKDSGRLTFRMVDGTPISEDAPGLTWRAGEVRWSRRLPEGEMCYGLGERTGALNLRGRRLRLWNSDPQPAYPSGTDALYASIPFYLGVQFHP
;
A
#
# COMPACT_ATOMS: atom_id res chain seq x y z
N MET A 1 -12.21 -19.47 17.08
CA MET A 1 -13.63 -19.63 16.63
C MET A 1 -13.95 -21.08 16.29
N ALA A 2 -13.13 -21.80 15.57
CA ALA A 2 -13.35 -23.22 15.24
C ALA A 2 -13.63 -24.09 16.46
N ASN A 3 -12.92 -23.92 17.58
CA ASN A 3 -13.10 -24.73 18.79
C ASN A 3 -14.41 -24.48 19.55
N PHE A 4 -15.04 -23.29 19.40
CA PHE A 4 -16.34 -23.01 20.01
C PHE A 4 -17.48 -23.62 19.17
N LEU A 5 -17.40 -23.50 17.86
CA LEU A 5 -18.40 -24.02 16.92
C LEU A 5 -18.33 -25.55 16.76
N LEU A 6 -17.15 -26.14 16.96
CA LEU A 6 -16.92 -27.58 16.86
C LEU A 6 -17.05 -28.31 18.19
N ASN A 7 -17.36 -27.61 19.30
CA ASN A 7 -17.59 -28.28 20.57
C ASN A 7 -19.04 -28.85 20.61
N PRO A 8 -19.21 -30.18 20.61
CA PRO A 8 -20.51 -30.82 20.60
C PRO A 8 -21.41 -30.40 21.77
N LYS A 9 -20.83 -29.98 22.91
CA LYS A 9 -21.55 -29.51 24.09
C LYS A 9 -22.31 -28.21 23.88
N ASN A 10 -21.89 -27.38 22.90
CA ASN A 10 -22.55 -26.11 22.58
C ASN A 10 -23.64 -26.24 21.50
N LEU A 11 -23.69 -27.39 20.83
CA LEU A 11 -24.64 -27.63 19.73
C LEU A 11 -26.13 -27.44 20.16
N PRO A 12 -26.60 -27.93 21.34
CA PRO A 12 -27.97 -27.71 21.76
C PRO A 12 -28.32 -26.25 22.02
N GLN A 13 -27.39 -25.46 22.54
CA GLN A 13 -27.58 -24.02 22.77
C GLN A 13 -27.60 -23.25 21.44
N MET A 14 -26.74 -23.61 20.49
CA MET A 14 -26.76 -23.04 19.16
C MET A 14 -28.06 -23.37 18.40
N LEU A 15 -28.52 -24.59 18.46
CA LEU A 15 -29.76 -25.01 17.81
C LEU A 15 -31.01 -24.31 18.42
N ARG A 16 -31.01 -24.05 19.74
CA ARG A 16 -32.08 -23.29 20.41
C ARG A 16 -32.07 -21.80 20.04
N ALA A 17 -30.91 -21.24 19.74
CA ALA A 17 -30.78 -19.85 19.29
C ALA A 17 -31.19 -19.65 17.80
N LEU A 18 -31.24 -20.72 17.02
CA LEU A 18 -31.62 -20.66 15.61
C LEU A 18 -33.16 -20.70 15.47
N GLN A 19 -33.73 -19.55 15.25
CA GLN A 19 -35.16 -19.50 14.84
C GLN A 19 -35.29 -20.10 13.43
N PRO A 20 -36.33 -20.90 13.14
CA PRO A 20 -36.50 -21.56 11.84
C PRO A 20 -36.42 -20.64 10.62
N GLY A 21 -36.85 -19.39 10.75
CA GLY A 21 -36.77 -18.39 9.69
C GLY A 21 -35.35 -17.83 9.43
N MET A 22 -34.44 -17.91 10.42
CA MET A 22 -33.10 -17.35 10.30
C MET A 22 -32.24 -18.11 9.29
N ILE A 23 -32.34 -19.42 9.26
CA ILE A 23 -31.59 -20.25 8.31
C ILE A 23 -31.98 -19.91 6.85
N GLY A 24 -33.30 -19.84 6.61
CA GLY A 24 -33.81 -19.47 5.30
C GLY A 24 -33.44 -18.04 4.87
N ALA A 25 -33.43 -17.10 5.83
CA ALA A 25 -33.00 -15.73 5.59
C ALA A 25 -31.49 -15.66 5.28
N ALA A 26 -30.67 -16.35 6.06
CA ALA A 26 -29.22 -16.41 5.85
C ALA A 26 -28.86 -17.06 4.50
N LEU A 27 -29.54 -18.14 4.12
CA LEU A 27 -29.33 -18.78 2.81
C LEU A 27 -29.72 -17.85 1.65
N ARG A 28 -30.87 -17.18 1.74
CA ARG A 28 -31.29 -16.19 0.73
C ARG A 28 -30.31 -15.02 0.63
N TYR A 29 -29.87 -14.48 1.77
CA TYR A 29 -28.88 -13.42 1.83
C TYR A 29 -27.57 -13.84 1.19
N ASN A 30 -27.02 -15.00 1.56
CA ASN A 30 -25.78 -15.52 1.01
C ASN A 30 -25.88 -15.80 -0.50
N ALA A 31 -27.02 -16.32 -0.97
CA ALA A 31 -27.27 -16.51 -2.40
C ALA A 31 -27.31 -15.16 -3.14
N ALA A 32 -28.00 -14.16 -2.61
CA ALA A 32 -28.06 -12.82 -3.20
C ALA A 32 -26.68 -12.14 -3.21
N VAL A 33 -25.92 -12.23 -2.11
CA VAL A 33 -24.53 -11.70 -2.03
C VAL A 33 -23.63 -12.42 -3.03
N THR A 34 -23.74 -13.74 -3.14
CA THR A 34 -22.93 -14.53 -4.08
C THR A 34 -23.26 -14.16 -5.52
N ALA A 35 -24.52 -14.03 -5.89
CA ALA A 35 -24.97 -13.61 -7.21
C ALA A 35 -24.47 -12.19 -7.55
N ARG A 36 -24.59 -11.26 -6.58
CA ARG A 36 -24.08 -9.90 -6.73
C ARG A 36 -22.55 -9.89 -6.91
N ASN A 37 -21.83 -10.62 -6.08
CA ASN A 37 -20.37 -10.69 -6.17
C ASN A 37 -19.90 -11.31 -7.48
N ARG A 38 -20.64 -12.30 -8.05
CA ARG A 38 -20.35 -12.82 -9.38
C ARG A 38 -20.54 -11.78 -10.49
N ARG A 39 -21.61 -10.97 -10.38
CA ARG A 39 -21.91 -9.90 -11.35
C ARG A 39 -20.86 -8.78 -11.31
N PHE A 40 -20.37 -8.42 -10.13
CA PHE A 40 -19.37 -7.37 -9.94
C PHE A 40 -17.95 -7.91 -9.76
N ARG A 41 -17.73 -9.18 -10.05
CA ARG A 41 -16.39 -9.77 -10.01
C ARG A 41 -15.54 -9.09 -11.07
N SER A 42 -14.58 -8.29 -10.63
CA SER A 42 -13.57 -7.71 -11.52
C SER A 42 -12.85 -8.84 -12.27
N ALA A 43 -12.50 -8.59 -13.51
CA ALA A 43 -11.64 -9.50 -14.26
C ALA A 43 -10.40 -9.84 -13.42
N ARG A 44 -9.96 -11.10 -13.46
CA ARG A 44 -8.71 -11.46 -12.77
C ARG A 44 -7.57 -10.66 -13.38
N PRO A 45 -6.65 -10.17 -12.57
CA PRO A 45 -5.48 -9.52 -13.10
C PRO A 45 -4.77 -10.43 -14.12
N HIS A 46 -4.46 -9.91 -15.28
CA HIS A 46 -3.87 -10.66 -16.37
C HIS A 46 -2.78 -9.84 -17.08
N GLY A 47 -2.05 -10.49 -17.98
CA GLY A 47 -0.97 -9.88 -18.73
C GLY A 47 0.39 -9.90 -18.01
N PRO A 48 1.44 -9.47 -18.69
CA PRO A 48 2.77 -9.36 -18.13
C PRO A 48 2.83 -8.25 -17.08
N TRP A 49 3.78 -8.36 -16.17
CA TRP A 49 4.14 -7.28 -15.26
C TRP A 49 5.01 -6.27 -15.98
N HIS A 50 4.68 -4.99 -15.83
CA HIS A 50 5.45 -3.87 -16.32
C HIS A 50 6.03 -3.10 -15.14
N THR A 51 7.23 -2.56 -15.31
CA THR A 51 7.80 -1.48 -14.51
C THR A 51 7.64 -0.19 -15.31
N THR A 52 8.11 0.93 -14.79
CA THR A 52 8.24 2.18 -15.58
C THR A 52 9.13 1.97 -16.81
N GLY A 53 10.06 1.01 -16.73
CA GLY A 53 11.07 0.79 -17.75
C GLY A 53 12.15 1.88 -17.73
N ALA A 54 12.96 1.93 -18.79
CA ALA A 54 13.98 2.96 -18.91
C ALA A 54 13.32 4.35 -19.02
N ILE A 55 13.84 5.31 -18.24
CA ILE A 55 13.37 6.70 -18.26
C ILE A 55 13.87 7.37 -19.53
N ARG A 56 12.94 7.88 -20.33
CA ARG A 56 13.17 8.52 -21.63
C ARG A 56 13.19 10.04 -21.54
N ALA A 57 12.42 10.62 -20.62
CA ALA A 57 12.33 12.06 -20.41
C ALA A 57 12.10 12.39 -18.93
N ILE A 58 12.55 13.55 -18.52
CA ILE A 58 12.30 14.15 -17.22
C ILE A 58 11.81 15.58 -17.39
N GLU A 59 10.72 15.91 -16.71
CA GLU A 59 10.13 17.24 -16.67
C GLU A 59 10.17 17.69 -15.20
N SER A 60 11.15 18.51 -14.84
CA SER A 60 11.28 19.03 -13.48
C SER A 60 10.45 20.29 -13.27
N ASN A 61 9.99 20.49 -12.04
CA ASN A 61 9.33 21.69 -11.57
C ASN A 61 9.85 22.07 -10.17
N GLU A 62 9.29 23.13 -9.60
CA GLU A 62 9.74 23.65 -8.29
C GLU A 62 9.58 22.67 -7.13
N ARG A 63 8.73 21.63 -7.27
CA ARG A 63 8.41 20.65 -6.20
C ARG A 63 8.82 19.23 -6.53
N GLY A 64 9.50 18.99 -7.65
CA GLY A 64 9.91 17.63 -8.02
C GLY A 64 10.04 17.41 -9.50
N ALA A 65 9.62 16.25 -9.99
CA ALA A 65 9.69 15.91 -11.41
C ALA A 65 8.65 14.87 -11.83
N ILE A 66 8.31 14.90 -13.11
CA ILE A 66 7.65 13.80 -13.82
C ILE A 66 8.69 13.11 -14.69
N LEU A 67 8.83 11.80 -14.50
CA LEU A 67 9.72 10.95 -15.26
C LEU A 67 8.92 10.05 -16.17
N ARG A 68 9.11 10.18 -17.48
CA ARG A 68 8.41 9.36 -18.49
C ARG A 68 9.28 8.19 -18.89
N GLY A 69 8.79 7.00 -18.64
CA GLY A 69 9.44 5.74 -19.00
C GLY A 69 8.79 5.04 -20.18
N GLU A 70 9.27 3.84 -20.49
CA GLU A 70 8.80 3.03 -21.63
C GLU A 70 7.34 2.56 -21.47
N HIS A 71 6.89 2.33 -20.23
CA HIS A 71 5.59 1.71 -19.95
C HIS A 71 4.71 2.56 -19.02
N GLY A 72 5.00 3.84 -18.88
CA GLY A 72 4.26 4.76 -18.04
C GLY A 72 5.13 5.86 -17.47
N ALA A 73 4.65 6.54 -16.43
CA ALA A 73 5.38 7.62 -15.80
C ALA A 73 5.33 7.55 -14.27
N LEU A 74 6.35 8.15 -13.67
CA LEU A 74 6.43 8.43 -12.23
C LEU A 74 6.35 9.93 -12.01
N GLU A 75 5.56 10.34 -11.04
CA GLU A 75 5.62 11.67 -10.47
C GLU A 75 6.24 11.60 -9.08
N ILE A 76 7.30 12.33 -8.86
CA ILE A 76 7.94 12.55 -7.57
C ILE A 76 7.65 13.98 -7.17
N TYR A 77 6.91 14.15 -6.08
CA TYR A 77 6.45 15.46 -5.61
C TYR A 77 6.74 15.61 -4.12
N PHE A 78 7.53 16.61 -3.76
CA PHE A 78 7.82 16.90 -2.36
C PHE A 78 6.74 17.80 -1.76
N VAL A 79 5.99 17.27 -0.81
CA VAL A 79 4.95 17.95 -0.06
C VAL A 79 5.57 18.90 0.97
N SER A 80 6.66 18.45 1.63
CA SER A 80 7.52 19.21 2.53
C SER A 80 8.97 18.76 2.34
N PRO A 81 9.96 19.37 3.01
CA PRO A 81 11.34 18.92 2.96
C PRO A 81 11.54 17.46 3.37
N GLU A 82 10.66 16.90 4.19
CA GLU A 82 10.73 15.55 4.74
C GLU A 82 9.70 14.59 4.15
N VAL A 83 8.75 15.09 3.35
CA VAL A 83 7.63 14.27 2.84
C VAL A 83 7.62 14.28 1.32
N VAL A 84 7.78 13.10 0.74
CA VAL A 84 7.69 12.90 -0.71
C VAL A 84 6.49 12.04 -1.07
N ARG A 85 5.72 12.48 -2.05
CA ARG A 85 4.64 11.71 -2.67
C ARG A 85 5.11 11.13 -3.99
N VAL A 86 4.93 9.84 -4.15
CA VAL A 86 5.21 9.13 -5.39
C VAL A 86 3.90 8.67 -6.00
N ARG A 87 3.67 9.00 -7.26
CA ARG A 87 2.57 8.45 -8.06
C ARG A 87 3.12 7.76 -9.30
N ALA A 88 2.51 6.67 -9.70
CA ALA A 88 2.83 5.97 -10.94
C ALA A 88 1.57 5.81 -11.78
N ARG A 89 1.69 6.02 -13.07
CA ARG A 89 0.59 5.92 -14.02
C ARG A 89 1.06 5.22 -15.30
N ALA A 90 0.33 4.19 -15.72
CA ALA A 90 0.57 3.49 -16.98
C ALA A 90 0.22 4.34 -18.21
N ASP A 91 -0.79 5.24 -18.09
CA ASP A 91 -1.19 6.19 -19.13
C ASP A 91 -0.33 7.46 -19.16
N ALA A 92 0.58 7.62 -18.21
CA ALA A 92 1.46 8.77 -18.04
C ALA A 92 0.74 10.13 -17.84
N GLU A 93 -0.55 10.11 -17.45
CA GLU A 93 -1.36 11.32 -17.22
C GLU A 93 -1.61 11.52 -15.72
N PHE A 94 -1.19 12.65 -15.18
CA PHE A 94 -1.35 13.01 -13.78
C PHE A 94 -2.41 14.11 -13.61
N HIS A 95 -3.52 13.74 -12.98
CA HIS A 95 -4.51 14.73 -12.54
C HIS A 95 -4.16 15.32 -11.17
N PRO A 96 -4.65 16.52 -10.82
CA PRO A 96 -4.49 17.08 -9.49
C PRO A 96 -4.92 16.04 -8.44
N PRO A 97 -4.12 15.86 -7.37
CA PRO A 97 -4.49 14.94 -6.31
C PRO A 97 -5.69 15.48 -5.54
N PHE A 98 -6.59 14.57 -5.18
CA PHE A 98 -7.71 14.89 -4.32
C PHE A 98 -7.76 13.92 -3.15
N SER A 99 -7.98 14.44 -1.95
CA SER A 99 -8.17 13.64 -0.74
C SER A 99 -9.05 14.38 0.25
N TYR A 100 -10.06 13.70 0.79
CA TYR A 100 -10.86 14.22 1.90
C TYR A 100 -10.08 14.32 3.22
N ALA A 101 -8.93 13.66 3.33
CA ALA A 101 -8.12 13.61 4.53
C ALA A 101 -6.99 14.64 4.57
N VAL A 102 -6.79 15.39 3.48
CA VAL A 102 -5.75 16.42 3.38
C VAL A 102 -6.41 17.79 3.36
N VAL A 103 -6.02 18.64 4.28
CA VAL A 103 -6.47 20.03 4.37
C VAL A 103 -5.69 20.86 3.35
N ASP A 104 -6.40 21.72 2.61
CA ASP A 104 -5.78 22.66 1.69
C ASP A 104 -4.79 23.59 2.43
N GLY A 105 -3.61 23.80 1.83
CA GLY A 105 -2.58 24.65 2.40
C GLY A 105 -1.70 23.97 3.46
N ALA A 106 -1.88 22.67 3.74
CA ALA A 106 -1.00 21.90 4.64
C ALA A 106 0.41 21.66 4.07
N GLU A 107 0.63 22.01 2.81
CA GLU A 107 1.89 21.78 2.11
C GLU A 107 2.86 22.96 2.33
N THR A 108 4.04 22.67 2.86
CA THR A 108 5.15 23.62 2.91
C THR A 108 6.06 23.38 1.70
N ALA A 109 6.00 24.26 0.70
CA ALA A 109 6.78 24.11 -0.51
C ALA A 109 8.29 24.11 -0.22
N PRO A 110 8.99 22.97 -0.41
CA PRO A 110 10.45 22.94 -0.27
C PRO A 110 11.12 23.46 -1.55
N ALA A 111 12.33 23.96 -1.43
CA ALA A 111 13.21 24.06 -2.58
C ALA A 111 13.67 22.65 -2.98
N VAL A 112 13.50 22.28 -4.25
CA VAL A 112 13.92 20.98 -4.77
C VAL A 112 14.96 21.17 -5.85
N GLU A 113 16.13 20.60 -5.64
CA GLU A 113 17.19 20.53 -6.67
C GLU A 113 17.00 19.25 -7.48
N CYS A 114 16.98 19.38 -8.80
CA CYS A 114 16.93 18.26 -9.73
C CYS A 114 18.21 18.22 -10.57
N GLN A 115 18.93 17.10 -10.51
CA GLN A 115 20.20 16.93 -11.17
C GLN A 115 20.26 15.58 -11.90
N SER A 116 20.96 15.54 -13.05
CA SER A 116 21.40 14.27 -13.64
C SER A 116 22.60 13.78 -12.84
N ALA A 117 22.54 12.57 -12.30
CA ALA A 117 23.56 12.03 -11.41
C ALA A 117 23.95 10.61 -11.86
N GLY A 118 25.12 10.48 -12.51
CA GLY A 118 25.63 9.19 -12.98
C GLY A 118 24.62 8.44 -13.85
N PRO A 119 24.20 7.21 -13.46
CA PRO A 119 23.27 6.40 -14.24
C PRO A 119 21.80 6.77 -14.02
N GLY A 120 21.49 7.91 -13.40
CA GLY A 120 20.12 8.27 -13.03
C GLY A 120 19.88 9.76 -12.83
N TYR A 121 18.90 10.04 -12.01
CA TYR A 121 18.52 11.39 -11.60
C TYR A 121 18.50 11.46 -10.08
N ARG A 122 18.76 12.65 -9.55
CA ARG A 122 18.70 12.95 -8.12
C ARG A 122 17.82 14.17 -7.90
N LEU A 123 16.82 14.00 -7.05
CA LEU A 123 16.00 15.07 -6.51
C LEU A 123 16.33 15.23 -5.04
N GLN A 124 16.59 16.45 -4.60
CA GLN A 124 17.04 16.71 -3.24
C GLN A 124 16.33 17.91 -2.64
N THR A 125 15.94 17.79 -1.37
CA THR A 125 15.53 18.88 -0.48
C THR A 125 16.60 19.12 0.59
N SER A 126 16.33 19.97 1.56
CA SER A 126 17.20 20.14 2.74
C SER A 126 17.29 18.90 3.65
N HIS A 127 16.38 17.91 3.52
CA HIS A 127 16.30 16.75 4.40
C HIS A 127 16.38 15.41 3.66
N LEU A 128 15.81 15.32 2.46
CA LEU A 128 15.66 14.08 1.72
C LEU A 128 16.37 14.11 0.37
N ILE A 129 16.86 12.96 -0.02
CA ILE A 129 17.39 12.64 -1.35
C ILE A 129 16.52 11.53 -1.92
N CYS A 130 16.02 11.71 -3.14
CA CYS A 130 15.42 10.69 -3.97
C CYS A 130 16.30 10.45 -5.20
N GLU A 131 16.88 9.26 -5.30
CA GLU A 131 17.64 8.81 -6.46
C GLU A 131 16.75 7.94 -7.35
N ILE A 132 16.77 8.16 -8.64
CA ILE A 132 15.97 7.45 -9.64
C ILE A 132 16.91 6.81 -10.66
N ALA A 133 16.90 5.50 -10.74
CA ALA A 133 17.69 4.75 -11.73
C ALA A 133 17.10 4.97 -13.13
N LYS A 134 17.92 5.42 -14.07
CA LYS A 134 17.50 5.76 -15.44
C LYS A 134 17.08 4.53 -16.25
N ASP A 135 17.67 3.38 -15.98
CA ASP A 135 17.42 2.12 -16.69
C ASP A 135 16.10 1.44 -16.32
N SER A 136 15.54 1.75 -15.15
CA SER A 136 14.44 0.99 -14.56
C SER A 136 13.37 1.82 -13.86
N GLY A 137 13.63 3.09 -13.58
CA GLY A 137 12.76 3.94 -12.77
C GLY A 137 12.70 3.55 -11.29
N ARG A 138 13.63 2.70 -10.80
CA ARG A 138 13.71 2.33 -9.37
C ARG A 138 14.08 3.52 -8.52
N LEU A 139 13.47 3.60 -7.34
CA LEU A 139 13.66 4.70 -6.40
C LEU A 139 14.48 4.26 -5.20
N THR A 140 15.39 5.13 -4.78
CA THR A 140 16.12 5.01 -3.52
C THR A 140 15.96 6.31 -2.75
N PHE A 141 15.62 6.22 -1.47
CA PHE A 141 15.45 7.36 -0.58
C PHE A 141 16.49 7.33 0.52
N ARG A 142 17.12 8.48 0.77
CA ARG A 142 18.12 8.69 1.81
C ARG A 142 17.87 10.02 2.52
N MET A 143 18.38 10.13 3.74
CA MET A 143 18.59 11.41 4.36
C MET A 143 19.77 12.14 3.68
N VAL A 144 19.88 13.45 3.86
CA VAL A 144 21.00 14.24 3.27
C VAL A 144 22.36 13.86 3.84
N ASP A 145 22.41 13.27 5.04
CA ASP A 145 23.63 12.71 5.64
C ASP A 145 24.03 11.35 5.06
N GLY A 146 23.22 10.80 4.11
CA GLY A 146 23.44 9.52 3.49
C GLY A 146 22.74 8.34 4.16
N THR A 147 22.12 8.53 5.31
CA THR A 147 21.36 7.48 6.02
C THR A 147 20.27 6.89 5.11
N PRO A 148 20.29 5.58 4.85
CA PRO A 148 19.29 4.95 3.99
C PRO A 148 17.91 4.93 4.64
N ILE A 149 16.89 5.31 3.89
CA ILE A 149 15.48 5.25 4.34
C ILE A 149 14.78 4.08 3.67
N SER A 150 14.89 3.96 2.34
CA SER A 150 14.17 2.95 1.60
C SER A 150 14.71 2.77 0.19
N GLU A 151 14.68 1.55 -0.31
CA GLU A 151 15.18 1.15 -1.62
C GLU A 151 14.19 0.23 -2.31
N ASP A 152 13.89 0.48 -3.57
CA ASP A 152 13.07 -0.38 -4.40
C ASP A 152 13.75 -1.71 -4.73
N ALA A 153 12.97 -2.83 -4.62
CA ALA A 153 13.45 -4.15 -4.99
C ALA A 153 12.30 -5.11 -5.39
N PRO A 154 11.82 -5.13 -6.61
CA PRO A 154 12.13 -4.37 -7.81
C PRO A 154 11.47 -2.98 -7.91
N GLY A 155 10.64 -2.55 -6.96
CA GLY A 155 9.94 -1.28 -6.98
C GLY A 155 8.50 -1.40 -7.46
N LEU A 156 8.02 -0.33 -8.10
CA LEU A 156 6.67 -0.25 -8.65
C LEU A 156 6.53 -1.12 -9.90
N THR A 157 5.53 -1.98 -9.87
CA THR A 157 5.13 -2.82 -11.00
C THR A 157 3.63 -2.85 -11.14
N TRP A 158 3.13 -3.00 -12.35
CA TRP A 158 1.69 -3.11 -12.61
C TRP A 158 1.36 -4.04 -13.76
N ARG A 159 0.14 -4.50 -13.78
CA ARG A 159 -0.53 -5.18 -14.89
C ARG A 159 -2.01 -4.84 -14.85
N ALA A 160 -2.79 -5.29 -15.83
CA ALA A 160 -4.23 -5.04 -15.84
C ALA A 160 -4.90 -5.48 -14.53
N GLY A 161 -5.43 -4.51 -13.76
CA GLY A 161 -6.15 -4.73 -12.51
C GLY A 161 -5.30 -4.98 -11.26
N GLU A 162 -3.98 -4.84 -11.32
CA GLU A 162 -3.09 -5.03 -10.15
C GLU A 162 -1.89 -4.09 -10.19
N VAL A 163 -1.56 -3.55 -9.02
CA VAL A 163 -0.35 -2.74 -8.78
C VAL A 163 0.40 -3.34 -7.59
N ARG A 164 1.71 -3.35 -7.65
CA ARG A 164 2.61 -3.75 -6.56
C ARG A 164 3.71 -2.73 -6.39
N TRP A 165 4.04 -2.45 -5.15
CA TRP A 165 5.26 -1.72 -4.83
C TRP A 165 6.09 -2.59 -3.88
N SER A 166 7.23 -3.06 -4.36
CA SER A 166 8.13 -3.95 -3.65
C SER A 166 9.40 -3.22 -3.28
N ARG A 167 9.72 -3.23 -2.00
CA ARG A 167 10.86 -2.51 -1.42
C ARG A 167 11.72 -3.46 -0.60
N ARG A 168 13.00 -3.15 -0.48
CA ARG A 168 13.89 -3.86 0.42
C ARG A 168 13.45 -3.57 1.86
N LEU A 169 13.35 -4.61 2.66
CA LEU A 169 13.11 -4.50 4.09
C LEU A 169 14.46 -4.73 4.81
N PRO A 170 15.09 -3.69 5.36
CA PRO A 170 16.38 -3.78 6.03
C PRO A 170 16.36 -4.81 7.17
N GLU A 171 17.50 -5.43 7.43
CA GLU A 171 17.64 -6.33 8.57
C GLU A 171 17.38 -5.56 9.88
N GLY A 172 16.66 -6.18 10.81
CA GLY A 172 16.33 -5.56 12.10
C GLY A 172 15.21 -4.51 12.05
N GLU A 173 14.76 -4.04 10.89
CA GLU A 173 13.64 -3.07 10.84
C GLU A 173 12.37 -3.69 11.43
N MET A 174 11.74 -2.99 12.37
CA MET A 174 10.44 -3.35 12.92
C MET A 174 9.34 -2.58 12.18
N CYS A 175 8.20 -3.24 11.97
CA CYS A 175 7.06 -2.68 11.24
C CYS A 175 5.84 -2.56 12.15
N TYR A 176 5.26 -1.38 12.23
CA TYR A 176 4.09 -1.07 13.06
C TYR A 176 2.98 -0.42 12.24
N GLY A 177 1.75 -0.42 12.75
CA GLY A 177 0.62 0.25 12.12
C GLY A 177 -0.29 -0.68 11.31
N LEU A 178 -0.66 -0.32 10.08
CA LEU A 178 -1.55 -1.05 9.17
C LEU A 178 -2.99 -1.19 9.67
N GLY A 179 -3.42 -0.29 10.57
CA GLY A 179 -4.78 -0.25 11.13
C GLY A 179 -4.96 -1.18 12.33
N GLU A 180 -6.20 -1.54 12.59
CA GLU A 180 -6.57 -2.38 13.72
C GLU A 180 -6.11 -3.82 13.50
N ARG A 181 -5.31 -4.33 14.44
CA ARG A 181 -4.72 -5.68 14.39
C ARG A 181 -4.71 -6.32 15.77
N THR A 182 -4.81 -7.64 15.79
CA THR A 182 -4.58 -8.44 16.99
C THR A 182 -3.25 -9.18 16.90
N GLY A 183 -2.64 -9.49 18.04
CA GLY A 183 -1.39 -10.24 18.11
C GLY A 183 -0.17 -9.37 18.40
N ALA A 184 0.99 -9.74 17.85
CA ALA A 184 2.24 -9.04 18.12
C ALA A 184 2.22 -7.62 17.53
N LEU A 185 2.80 -6.68 18.24
CA LEU A 185 2.90 -5.27 17.84
C LEU A 185 3.81 -5.11 16.61
N ASN A 186 4.95 -5.81 16.57
CA ASN A 186 5.82 -5.85 15.41
C ASN A 186 5.24 -6.78 14.34
N LEU A 187 4.91 -6.23 13.20
CA LEU A 187 4.25 -6.91 12.08
C LEU A 187 5.23 -7.43 11.01
N ARG A 188 6.55 -7.30 11.24
CA ARG A 188 7.57 -7.78 10.32
C ARG A 188 7.35 -9.25 9.94
N GLY A 189 7.49 -9.58 8.66
CA GLY A 189 7.32 -10.93 8.14
C GLY A 189 5.87 -11.40 8.02
N ARG A 190 4.89 -10.59 8.39
CA ARG A 190 3.48 -10.94 8.28
C ARG A 190 2.91 -10.54 6.93
N ARG A 191 1.98 -11.34 6.42
CA ARG A 191 1.10 -10.98 5.32
C ARG A 191 -0.24 -10.54 5.90
N LEU A 192 -0.65 -9.32 5.60
CA LEU A 192 -1.84 -8.70 6.15
C LEU A 192 -2.80 -8.28 5.03
N ARG A 193 -4.09 -8.44 5.29
CA ARG A 193 -5.15 -7.98 4.39
C ARG A 193 -5.66 -6.62 4.85
N LEU A 194 -5.67 -5.63 3.95
CA LEU A 194 -6.30 -4.34 4.17
C LEU A 194 -7.73 -4.39 3.57
N TRP A 195 -8.66 -4.84 4.40
CA TRP A 195 -10.07 -5.00 4.05
C TRP A 195 -10.91 -4.92 5.32
N ASN A 196 -11.79 -3.92 5.43
CA ASN A 196 -12.62 -3.76 6.62
C ASN A 196 -13.62 -4.90 6.73
N SER A 197 -13.62 -5.56 7.87
CA SER A 197 -14.44 -6.74 8.14
C SER A 197 -14.92 -6.74 9.59
N ASP A 198 -16.10 -7.25 9.82
CA ASP A 198 -16.64 -7.54 11.16
C ASP A 198 -16.51 -9.04 11.43
N PRO A 199 -15.46 -9.48 12.13
CA PRO A 199 -15.20 -10.88 12.38
C PRO A 199 -15.95 -11.39 13.61
N GLN A 200 -17.24 -11.56 13.52
CA GLN A 200 -18.08 -12.05 14.62
C GLN A 200 -17.94 -13.56 14.87
N PRO A 201 -18.21 -14.01 16.11
CA PRO A 201 -18.54 -13.31 17.34
C PRO A 201 -17.32 -12.95 18.20
N ALA A 202 -16.13 -13.42 17.87
CA ALA A 202 -14.89 -13.14 18.59
C ALA A 202 -13.69 -13.29 17.66
N TYR A 203 -12.67 -12.50 17.93
CA TYR A 203 -11.44 -12.52 17.14
C TYR A 203 -10.24 -12.86 18.03
N PRO A 204 -9.73 -14.11 17.93
CA PRO A 204 -8.52 -14.52 18.64
C PRO A 204 -7.30 -13.75 18.14
N SER A 205 -6.20 -13.83 18.90
CA SER A 205 -4.92 -13.28 18.48
C SER A 205 -4.54 -13.76 17.08
N GLY A 206 -4.10 -12.84 16.23
CA GLY A 206 -3.72 -13.12 14.84
C GLY A 206 -4.89 -13.08 13.84
N THR A 207 -6.11 -12.76 14.27
CA THR A 207 -7.21 -12.48 13.32
C THR A 207 -6.80 -11.33 12.39
N ASP A 208 -6.90 -11.57 11.08
CA ASP A 208 -6.59 -10.58 10.05
C ASP A 208 -7.84 -10.24 9.26
N ALA A 209 -7.91 -8.98 8.90
CA ALA A 209 -9.01 -8.14 8.54
C ALA A 209 -9.98 -7.92 9.72
N LEU A 210 -9.82 -6.76 10.36
CA LEU A 210 -10.72 -6.20 11.37
C LEU A 210 -11.43 -4.95 10.84
N TYR A 211 -12.00 -4.13 11.73
CA TYR A 211 -12.87 -3.01 11.37
C TYR A 211 -12.16 -1.87 10.64
N ALA A 212 -10.88 -1.60 10.96
CA ALA A 212 -10.14 -0.48 10.41
C ALA A 212 -8.86 -0.93 9.67
N SER A 213 -8.84 -0.71 8.36
CA SER A 213 -7.66 -0.89 7.53
C SER A 213 -7.05 0.46 7.18
N ILE A 214 -5.82 0.69 7.60
CA ILE A 214 -5.08 1.93 7.34
C ILE A 214 -3.80 1.53 6.58
N PRO A 215 -3.66 1.85 5.27
CA PRO A 215 -2.51 1.47 4.46
C PRO A 215 -1.28 2.34 4.78
N PHE A 216 -0.93 2.41 6.05
CA PHE A 216 0.20 3.13 6.60
C PHE A 216 0.96 2.22 7.56
N TYR A 217 2.27 2.16 7.42
CA TYR A 217 3.13 1.51 8.39
C TYR A 217 4.28 2.45 8.80
N LEU A 218 4.73 2.29 10.03
CA LEU A 218 5.92 2.92 10.57
C LEU A 218 7.03 1.88 10.59
N GLY A 219 8.08 2.11 9.79
CA GLY A 219 9.33 1.37 9.87
C GLY A 219 10.23 1.99 10.93
N VAL A 220 10.74 1.19 11.85
CA VAL A 220 11.68 1.63 12.88
C VAL A 220 12.97 0.84 12.74
N GLN A 221 14.06 1.54 12.46
CA GLN A 221 15.40 1.00 12.39
C GLN A 221 16.20 1.53 13.58
N PHE A 222 16.91 0.64 14.25
CA PHE A 222 17.90 1.04 15.24
C PHE A 222 19.27 1.03 14.55
N HIS A 223 19.88 2.20 14.48
CA HIS A 223 21.28 2.31 14.13
C HIS A 223 22.07 2.27 15.44
N PRO A 224 23.03 1.33 15.57
CA PRO A 224 23.89 1.28 16.75
C PRO A 224 24.82 2.47 16.87
#